data_6cd4653a47e39e73632c13d7a60e44a0
#
_entry.id   6cd4653a47e39e73632c13d7a60e44a0
#
_cell.length_a   1.000
_cell.length_b   1.000
_cell.length_c   1.000
_cell.angle_alpha   90.00
_cell.angle_beta   90.00
_cell.angle_gamma   90.00
#
_symmetry.space_group_name_H-M   'P 1'
#
loop_
_entity.id
_entity.type
_entity.pdbx_description
1 polymer ?
#
loop_
_entity_poly.entity_id
_entity_poly.type
_entity_poly.pdbx_seq_one_letter_code
_entity_poly.pdbx_strand_id
1 'polypeptide(L)'
;MLQHVPHDELEKLRTGQADEYTVNTIVYRLNWGYVMSGEVFDNPEVRADMEAGLAAIRSVKERASRIGKYGTTAEEFRIIGDAMNWTDEMQKAATRREQRDCQEKVYLINQYIKGEA
;
A
#
# COMPACT_ATOMS: atom_id res chain seq x y z
N MET A 1 17.06 -1.42 10.84
CA MET A 1 15.80 -0.76 11.27
C MET A 1 15.39 0.28 10.24
N LEU A 2 14.15 0.25 9.83
CA LEU A 2 13.65 1.23 8.89
C LEU A 2 13.52 2.59 9.55
N GLN A 3 13.96 3.62 8.83
CA GLN A 3 13.67 4.99 9.26
C GLN A 3 12.19 5.26 8.96
N HIS A 4 11.53 5.93 9.89
CA HIS A 4 10.15 6.33 9.66
C HIS A 4 10.12 7.43 8.60
N VAL A 5 9.48 7.16 7.46
CA VAL A 5 9.34 8.13 6.38
C VAL A 5 7.92 8.69 6.45
N PRO A 6 7.75 10.01 6.59
CA PRO A 6 6.41 10.58 6.60
C PRO A 6 5.75 10.46 5.24
N HIS A 7 4.46 10.14 5.24
CA HIS A 7 3.64 10.01 4.04
C HIS A 7 2.41 10.90 4.17
N ASP A 8 2.25 11.83 3.24
CA ASP A 8 1.15 12.80 3.26
C ASP A 8 -0.20 12.09 3.20
N GLU A 9 -0.32 11.06 2.38
CA GLU A 9 -1.56 10.30 2.22
C GLU A 9 -1.97 9.64 3.53
N LEU A 10 -1.00 9.08 4.25
CA LEU A 10 -1.26 8.41 5.52
C LEU A 10 -1.66 9.42 6.60
N GLU A 11 -1.04 10.60 6.61
CA GLU A 11 -1.41 11.69 7.53
C GLU A 11 -2.83 12.16 7.28
N LYS A 12 -3.25 12.25 6.02
CA LYS A 12 -4.64 12.60 5.69
C LYS A 12 -5.62 11.59 6.25
N LEU A 13 -5.28 10.30 6.22
CA LEU A 13 -6.11 9.26 6.85
C LEU A 13 -6.21 9.49 8.36
N ARG A 14 -5.09 9.77 9.00
CA ARG A 14 -5.05 9.96 10.47
C ARG A 14 -5.86 11.17 10.90
N THR A 15 -5.83 12.24 10.12
CA THR A 15 -6.49 13.52 10.48
C THR A 15 -7.91 13.64 9.96
N GLY A 16 -8.43 12.63 9.27
CA GLY A 16 -9.79 12.64 8.73
C GLY A 16 -9.95 13.47 7.46
N GLN A 17 -8.84 13.79 6.79
CA GLN A 17 -8.86 14.60 5.55
C GLN A 17 -8.72 13.75 4.29
N ALA A 18 -8.73 12.43 4.43
CA ALA A 18 -8.57 11.54 3.29
C ALA A 18 -9.84 11.45 2.47
N ASP A 19 -9.66 11.31 1.16
CA ASP A 19 -10.72 11.02 0.21
C ASP A 19 -10.42 9.71 -0.52
N GLU A 20 -11.28 9.35 -1.46
CA GLU A 20 -11.12 8.12 -2.25
C GLU A 20 -9.78 8.11 -2.99
N TYR A 21 -9.38 9.25 -3.55
CA TYR A 21 -8.10 9.36 -4.24
C TYR A 21 -6.93 9.06 -3.31
N THR A 22 -6.96 9.59 -2.09
CA THR A 22 -5.91 9.34 -1.08
C THR A 22 -5.79 7.86 -0.79
N VAL A 23 -6.91 7.19 -0.56
CA VAL A 23 -6.93 5.75 -0.24
C VAL A 23 -6.44 4.93 -1.43
N ASN A 24 -6.88 5.26 -2.65
CA ASN A 24 -6.45 4.54 -3.86
C ASN A 24 -4.96 4.70 -4.12
N THR A 25 -4.37 5.86 -3.79
CA THR A 25 -2.94 6.08 -3.90
C THR A 25 -2.17 5.14 -2.96
N ILE A 26 -2.65 4.99 -1.72
CA ILE A 26 -2.05 4.07 -0.76
C ILE A 26 -2.16 2.63 -1.26
N VAL A 27 -3.33 2.23 -1.74
CA VAL A 27 -3.54 0.87 -2.27
C VAL A 27 -2.58 0.59 -3.42
N TYR A 28 -2.41 1.54 -4.33
CA TYR A 28 -1.48 1.38 -5.44
C TYR A 28 -0.05 1.15 -4.96
N ARG A 29 0.41 1.96 -4.01
CA ARG A 29 1.75 1.82 -3.44
C ARG A 29 1.95 0.47 -2.75
N LEU A 30 0.97 0.02 -1.99
CA LEU A 30 1.06 -1.24 -1.27
C LEU A 30 1.03 -2.44 -2.22
N ASN A 31 0.25 -2.38 -3.30
CA ASN A 31 0.26 -3.41 -4.33
C ASN A 31 1.62 -3.49 -5.01
N TRP A 32 2.20 -2.34 -5.30
CA TRP A 32 3.53 -2.26 -5.90
C TRP A 32 4.58 -2.91 -4.99
N GLY A 33 4.55 -2.57 -3.71
CA GLY A 33 5.46 -3.15 -2.72
C GLY A 33 5.23 -4.66 -2.54
N TYR A 34 3.99 -5.11 -2.57
CA TYR A 34 3.66 -6.53 -2.49
C TYR A 34 4.27 -7.32 -3.64
N VAL A 35 4.10 -6.82 -4.88
CA VAL A 35 4.69 -7.47 -6.06
C VAL A 35 6.21 -7.50 -5.94
N MET A 36 6.82 -6.40 -5.56
CA MET A 36 8.27 -6.31 -5.46
C MET A 36 8.82 -7.24 -4.38
N SER A 37 8.14 -7.38 -3.25
CA SER A 37 8.58 -8.24 -2.16
C SER A 37 8.65 -9.72 -2.56
N GLY A 38 7.83 -10.14 -3.52
CA GLY A 38 7.85 -11.51 -4.02
C GLY A 38 8.71 -11.70 -5.26
N GLU A 39 8.61 -10.78 -6.22
CA GLU A 39 9.23 -10.95 -7.55
C GLU A 39 10.70 -10.54 -7.58
N VAL A 40 11.07 -9.52 -6.82
CA VAL A 40 12.42 -8.95 -6.88
C VAL A 40 13.26 -9.38 -5.68
N PHE A 41 12.72 -9.20 -4.48
CA PHE A 41 13.49 -9.42 -3.25
C PHE A 41 13.26 -10.79 -2.63
N ASP A 42 12.19 -11.48 -3.01
CA ASP A 42 11.83 -12.81 -2.51
C ASP A 42 11.98 -12.87 -0.98
N ASN A 43 11.36 -11.90 -0.30
CA ASN A 43 11.45 -11.77 1.14
C ASN A 43 10.09 -12.03 1.77
N PRO A 44 9.87 -13.24 2.34
CA PRO A 44 8.55 -13.59 2.89
C PRO A 44 8.15 -12.77 4.10
N GLU A 45 9.09 -12.25 4.90
CA GLU A 45 8.77 -11.41 6.05
C GLU A 45 8.22 -10.06 5.60
N VAL A 46 8.88 -9.42 4.62
CA VAL A 46 8.41 -8.16 4.06
C VAL A 46 7.08 -8.37 3.35
N ARG A 47 6.95 -9.49 2.63
CA ARG A 47 5.70 -9.81 1.94
C ARG A 47 4.53 -9.94 2.91
N ALA A 48 4.76 -10.55 4.08
CA ALA A 48 3.74 -10.65 5.13
C ALA A 48 3.34 -9.27 5.64
N ASP A 49 4.30 -8.36 5.80
CA ASP A 49 4.01 -6.98 6.21
C ASP A 49 3.20 -6.24 5.12
N MET A 50 3.50 -6.50 3.85
CA MET A 50 2.73 -5.93 2.75
C MET A 50 1.29 -6.46 2.73
N GLU A 51 1.12 -7.75 2.98
CA GLU A 51 -0.21 -8.36 3.08
C GLU A 51 -1.01 -7.75 4.24
N ALA A 52 -0.36 -7.56 5.38
CA ALA A 52 -1.00 -6.92 6.54
C ALA A 52 -1.42 -5.49 6.22
N GLY A 53 -0.58 -4.73 5.52
CA GLY A 53 -0.90 -3.38 5.09
C GLY A 53 -2.09 -3.32 4.15
N LEU A 54 -2.13 -4.23 3.18
CA LEU A 54 -3.26 -4.33 2.24
C LEU A 54 -4.56 -4.71 2.96
N ALA A 55 -4.49 -5.62 3.93
CA ALA A 55 -5.66 -5.99 4.73
C ALA A 55 -6.14 -4.80 5.57
N ALA A 56 -5.23 -4.03 6.14
CA ALA A 56 -5.57 -2.87 6.94
C ALA A 56 -6.26 -1.78 6.10
N ILE A 57 -5.74 -1.49 4.90
CA ILE A 57 -6.37 -0.47 4.05
C ILE A 57 -7.72 -0.95 3.51
N ARG A 58 -7.89 -2.25 3.31
CA ARG A 58 -9.18 -2.81 2.93
C ARG A 58 -10.21 -2.60 4.05
N SER A 59 -9.80 -2.77 5.31
CA SER A 59 -10.66 -2.50 6.47
C SER A 59 -11.07 -1.03 6.53
N VAL A 60 -10.14 -0.12 6.20
CA VAL A 60 -10.45 1.32 6.13
C VAL A 60 -11.52 1.59 5.08
N LYS A 61 -11.38 1.01 3.88
CA LYS A 61 -12.34 1.18 2.79
C LYS A 61 -13.72 0.61 3.15
N GLU A 62 -13.75 -0.56 3.74
CA GLU A 62 -14.98 -1.21 4.15
C GLU A 62 -15.72 -0.37 5.20
N ARG A 63 -15.00 0.12 6.20
CA ARG A 63 -15.58 1.00 7.22
C ARG A 63 -16.11 2.28 6.60
N ALA A 64 -15.37 2.86 5.65
CA ALA A 64 -15.80 4.08 4.96
C ALA A 64 -17.10 3.87 4.19
N SER A 65 -17.30 2.70 3.60
CA SER A 65 -18.55 2.42 2.88
C SER A 65 -19.76 2.36 3.80
N ARG A 66 -19.54 2.04 5.09
CA ARG A 66 -20.63 1.96 6.08
C ARG A 66 -20.90 3.30 6.76
N ILE A 67 -19.84 4.05 7.10
CA ILE A 67 -19.99 5.28 7.89
C ILE A 67 -19.72 6.56 7.10
N GLY A 68 -19.34 6.43 5.82
CA GLY A 68 -19.11 7.57 4.94
C GLY A 68 -17.86 8.38 5.23
N LYS A 69 -16.88 7.80 5.95
CA LYS A 69 -15.71 8.53 6.39
C LYS A 69 -14.48 7.62 6.37
N TYR A 70 -13.40 8.09 5.78
CA TYR A 70 -12.13 7.38 5.79
C TYR A 70 -11.35 7.74 7.06
N GLY A 71 -10.87 6.72 7.75
CA GLY A 71 -10.06 6.90 8.94
C GLY A 71 -9.41 5.60 9.34
N THR A 72 -8.39 5.69 10.19
CA THR A 72 -7.65 4.53 10.67
C THR A 72 -7.72 4.40 12.18
N THR A 73 -7.66 3.17 12.68
CA THR A 73 -7.29 2.94 14.07
C THR A 73 -5.77 3.17 14.21
N ALA A 74 -5.29 3.29 15.45
CA ALA A 74 -3.85 3.45 15.71
C ALA A 74 -3.06 2.26 15.16
N GLU A 75 -3.59 1.05 15.30
CA GLU A 75 -2.93 -0.15 14.81
C GLU A 75 -2.89 -0.18 13.27
N GLU A 76 -4.00 0.14 12.62
CA GLU A 76 -4.05 0.23 11.16
C GLU A 76 -3.06 1.27 10.63
N PHE A 77 -2.98 2.42 11.30
CA PHE A 77 -2.02 3.46 10.93
C PHE A 77 -0.59 2.93 10.96
N ARG A 78 -0.23 2.23 12.03
CA ARG A 78 1.11 1.65 12.19
C ARG A 78 1.39 0.60 11.12
N ILE A 79 0.46 -0.31 10.89
CA ILE A 79 0.63 -1.40 9.92
C ILE A 79 0.77 -0.86 8.50
N ILE A 80 -0.08 0.09 8.11
CA ILE A 80 -0.01 0.72 6.79
C ILE A 80 1.29 1.52 6.64
N GLY A 81 1.68 2.24 7.68
CA GLY A 81 2.92 3.01 7.69
C GLY A 81 4.16 2.13 7.51
N ASP A 82 4.22 1.01 8.22
CA ASP A 82 5.33 0.07 8.07
C ASP A 82 5.39 -0.49 6.66
N ALA A 83 4.25 -0.85 6.07
CA ALA A 83 4.19 -1.36 4.71
C ALA A 83 4.63 -0.30 3.69
N MET A 84 4.23 0.95 3.87
CA MET A 84 4.65 2.04 2.99
C MET A 84 6.15 2.30 3.10
N ASN A 85 6.72 2.21 4.30
CA ASN A 85 8.16 2.35 4.50
C ASN A 85 8.93 1.24 3.81
N TRP A 86 8.47 -0.01 3.88
CA TRP A 86 9.07 -1.12 3.15
C TRP A 86 9.01 -0.88 1.64
N THR A 87 7.88 -0.38 1.14
CA THR A 87 7.74 -0.07 -0.28
C THR A 87 8.78 0.96 -0.73
N ASP A 88 8.98 2.02 0.06
CA ASP A 88 9.98 3.03 -0.25
C ASP A 88 11.40 2.46 -0.26
N GLU A 89 11.73 1.62 0.72
CA GLU A 89 13.06 1.00 0.79
C GLU A 89 13.30 0.07 -0.40
N MET A 90 12.32 -0.73 -0.77
CA MET A 90 12.43 -1.61 -1.92
C MET A 90 12.57 -0.82 -3.22
N GLN A 91 11.82 0.29 -3.34
CA GLN A 91 11.90 1.14 -4.51
C GLN A 91 13.29 1.74 -4.69
N LYS A 92 13.92 2.17 -3.60
CA LYS A 92 15.29 2.71 -3.64
C LYS A 92 16.31 1.65 -4.04
N ALA A 93 16.10 0.40 -3.62
CA ALA A 93 17.04 -0.70 -3.86
C ALA A 93 16.87 -1.36 -5.24
N ALA A 94 15.70 -1.20 -5.87
CA ALA A 94 15.40 -1.87 -7.13
C ALA A 94 16.03 -1.13 -8.32
N THR A 95 16.41 -1.89 -9.35
CA THR A 95 16.84 -1.31 -10.61
C THR A 95 15.66 -0.71 -11.37
N ARG A 96 15.95 0.13 -12.36
CA ARG A 96 14.90 0.72 -13.20
C ARG A 96 14.09 -0.36 -13.92
N ARG A 97 14.76 -1.41 -14.39
CA ARG A 97 14.11 -2.52 -15.06
C ARG A 97 13.16 -3.25 -14.11
N GLU A 98 13.60 -3.53 -12.89
CA GLU A 98 12.79 -4.18 -11.87
C GLU A 98 11.58 -3.33 -11.51
N GLN A 99 11.76 -2.03 -11.38
CA GLN A 99 10.65 -1.11 -11.11
C GLN A 99 9.63 -1.10 -12.24
N ARG A 100 10.09 -1.10 -13.48
CA ARG A 100 9.22 -1.12 -14.66
C ARG A 100 8.41 -2.40 -14.71
N ASP A 101 9.05 -3.54 -14.47
CA ASP A 101 8.38 -4.83 -14.50
C ASP A 101 7.30 -4.92 -13.41
N CYS A 102 7.59 -4.43 -12.21
CA CYS A 102 6.62 -4.38 -11.13
C CYS A 102 5.45 -3.47 -11.45
N GLN A 103 5.73 -2.31 -12.02
CA GLN A 103 4.69 -1.35 -12.40
C GLN A 103 3.73 -1.96 -13.44
N GLU A 104 4.27 -2.69 -14.40
CA GLU A 104 3.47 -3.39 -15.40
C GLU A 104 2.57 -4.43 -14.76
N LYS A 105 3.10 -5.22 -13.81
CA LYS A 105 2.30 -6.22 -13.11
C LYS A 105 1.18 -5.60 -12.29
N VAL A 106 1.46 -4.51 -11.59
CA VAL A 106 0.43 -3.80 -10.83
C VAL A 106 -0.65 -3.27 -11.76
N TYR A 107 -0.27 -2.72 -12.91
CA TYR A 107 -1.21 -2.26 -13.90
C TYR A 107 -2.14 -3.39 -14.37
N LEU A 108 -1.57 -4.55 -14.67
CA LEU A 108 -2.34 -5.71 -15.11
C LEU A 108 -3.31 -6.21 -14.04
N ILE A 109 -2.88 -6.22 -12.78
CA ILE A 109 -3.74 -6.58 -11.64
C ILE A 109 -4.93 -5.62 -11.56
N ASN A 110 -4.69 -4.32 -11.68
CA ASN A 110 -5.75 -3.33 -11.63
C ASN A 110 -6.73 -3.48 -12.79
N GLN A 111 -6.24 -3.77 -14.00
CA GLN A 111 -7.09 -4.01 -15.16
C GLN A 111 -7.95 -5.25 -14.97
N TYR A 112 -7.39 -6.32 -14.44
CA TYR A 112 -8.13 -7.54 -14.15
C TYR A 112 -9.28 -7.28 -13.18
N ILE A 113 -9.00 -6.57 -12.09
CA ILE A 113 -10.02 -6.22 -11.10
C ILE A 113 -11.14 -5.38 -11.71
N LYS A 114 -10.78 -4.39 -12.53
CA LYS A 114 -11.77 -3.56 -13.22
C LYS A 114 -12.60 -4.36 -14.22
N GLY A 115 -11.98 -5.32 -14.88
CA GLY A 115 -12.66 -6.18 -15.86
C GLY A 115 -13.69 -7.10 -15.20
N GLU A 116 -13.52 -7.43 -13.95
CA GLU A 116 -14.45 -8.27 -13.20
C GLU A 116 -15.61 -7.47 -12.59
N ALA A 117 -15.42 -6.18 -12.45
CA ALA A 117 -16.46 -5.31 -11.93
C ALA A 117 -17.51 -5.01 -12.97
#